data_263ae87a5938e0ef6fe652ee705cea46
#
_entry.id   263ae87a5938e0ef6fe652ee705cea46
#
_cell.length_a   1.000
_cell.length_b   1.000
_cell.length_c   1.000
_cell.angle_alpha   90.00
_cell.angle_beta   90.00
_cell.angle_gamma   90.00
#
_symmetry.space_group_name_H-M   'P 1'
#
loop_
_entity.id
_entity.type
_entity.pdbx_description
1 polymer ?
#
loop_
_entity_poly.entity_id
_entity_poly.type
_entity_poly.pdbx_seq_one_letter_code
_entity_poly.pdbx_strand_id
1 'polypeptide(L)'
;MLTSQDVARLGEIATLLEVSGYPKPGNVHRTQDFEDMSYEDFLISSASIRENLDVAAYDGSRYYPNMLHRIPIGECILNCVRNTQNLVNTNTNLGISMLLVPLAATFGALLEEKSINSLPGTLDIIIKNTEPEDAIALVKAISLSKAGGIDNKTSEYDVNNTNTIDEIRRNQVNLHDLLDMSSKYDKISYELTNGLPVILNYGYPTYCKYMDEYSRNDVTLEIYLNILANVPDTLIDRKYGEEIAEKVSKKAQIILKDTEIGTTERLDKLKDFDIFLRNKKYNPGTTADFTAASLFVGLVDKYSQSGL
;
A
#
# COMPACT_ATOMS: atom_id res chain seq x y z
N MET A 1 -23.95 -3.97 -8.79
CA MET A 1 -23.18 -2.70 -8.60
C MET A 1 -22.57 -2.79 -7.21
N LEU A 2 -21.26 -2.51 -7.07
CA LEU A 2 -20.59 -2.52 -5.77
C LEU A 2 -21.12 -1.40 -4.87
N THR A 3 -21.06 -1.61 -3.56
CA THR A 3 -21.32 -0.62 -2.51
C THR A 3 -20.01 -0.20 -1.86
N SER A 4 -20.02 0.85 -1.02
CA SER A 4 -18.87 1.24 -0.21
C SER A 4 -18.37 0.07 0.67
N GLN A 5 -19.32 -0.67 1.25
CA GLN A 5 -19.02 -1.85 2.07
C GLN A 5 -18.36 -2.97 1.27
N ASP A 6 -18.70 -3.12 -0.01
CA ASP A 6 -18.04 -4.10 -0.88
C ASP A 6 -16.63 -3.66 -1.22
N VAL A 7 -16.41 -2.37 -1.51
CA VAL A 7 -15.07 -1.79 -1.69
C VAL A 7 -14.21 -2.05 -0.45
N ALA A 8 -14.71 -1.74 0.74
CA ALA A 8 -13.99 -1.96 2.00
C ALA A 8 -13.69 -3.45 2.24
N ARG A 9 -14.63 -4.34 1.96
CA ARG A 9 -14.43 -5.80 2.04
C ARG A 9 -13.33 -6.28 1.09
N LEU A 10 -13.31 -5.76 -0.14
CA LEU A 10 -12.27 -6.12 -1.11
C LEU A 10 -10.89 -5.60 -0.70
N GLY A 11 -10.81 -4.42 -0.06
CA GLY A 11 -9.59 -3.91 0.55
C GLY A 11 -9.08 -4.79 1.68
N GLU A 12 -9.96 -5.22 2.61
CA GLU A 12 -9.61 -6.18 3.66
C GLU A 12 -9.12 -7.52 3.06
N ILE A 13 -9.83 -8.06 2.06
CA ILE A 13 -9.42 -9.29 1.38
C ILE A 13 -8.04 -9.13 0.71
N ALA A 14 -7.76 -8.00 0.09
CA ALA A 14 -6.48 -7.75 -0.56
C ALA A 14 -5.31 -7.81 0.44
N THR A 15 -5.47 -7.19 1.61
CA THR A 15 -4.44 -7.22 2.66
C THR A 15 -4.26 -8.61 3.27
N LEU A 16 -5.35 -9.35 3.48
CA LEU A 16 -5.30 -10.74 3.94
C LEU A 16 -4.62 -11.67 2.93
N LEU A 17 -4.86 -11.49 1.63
CA LEU A 17 -4.20 -12.27 0.57
C LEU A 17 -2.71 -11.92 0.50
N GLU A 18 -2.36 -10.65 0.62
CA GLU A 18 -0.98 -10.18 0.60
C GLU A 18 -0.16 -10.86 1.70
N VAL A 19 -0.57 -10.74 2.97
CA VAL A 19 0.18 -11.34 4.09
C VAL A 19 0.18 -12.87 4.06
N SER A 20 -0.86 -13.48 3.48
CA SER A 20 -0.96 -14.95 3.36
C SER A 20 -0.10 -15.53 2.22
N GLY A 21 0.47 -14.72 1.34
CA GLY A 21 1.32 -15.15 0.25
C GLY A 21 2.54 -15.94 0.74
N TYR A 22 2.75 -17.19 0.23
CA TYR A 22 3.84 -18.06 0.66
C TYR A 22 4.51 -18.80 -0.52
N PRO A 23 5.85 -18.82 -0.55
CA PRO A 23 6.80 -18.05 0.24
C PRO A 23 6.91 -16.62 -0.30
N LYS A 24 6.80 -15.61 0.57
CA LYS A 24 6.95 -14.19 0.22
C LYS A 24 8.33 -13.70 0.66
N PRO A 25 9.31 -13.55 -0.26
CA PRO A 25 10.70 -13.37 0.10
C PRO A 25 10.97 -12.14 0.97
N GLY A 26 11.57 -12.36 2.15
CA GLY A 26 12.04 -11.33 3.06
C GLY A 26 10.95 -10.59 3.83
N ASN A 27 9.69 -11.01 3.75
CA ASN A 27 8.57 -10.39 4.43
C ASN A 27 7.82 -11.41 5.31
N VAL A 28 6.95 -10.94 6.22
CA VAL A 28 6.09 -11.82 7.02
C VAL A 28 5.12 -12.56 6.11
N HIS A 29 4.94 -13.84 6.37
CA HIS A 29 3.97 -14.69 5.69
C HIS A 29 3.53 -15.85 6.61
N ARG A 30 2.52 -16.61 6.22
CA ARG A 30 1.82 -17.65 7.04
C ARG A 30 2.69 -18.71 7.72
N THR A 31 3.97 -18.82 7.40
CA THR A 31 4.91 -19.75 8.02
C THR A 31 6.15 -19.07 8.56
N GLN A 32 6.17 -17.71 8.58
CA GLN A 32 7.35 -16.95 8.98
C GLN A 32 6.99 -15.61 9.59
N ASP A 33 7.39 -15.44 10.83
CA ASP A 33 7.30 -14.19 11.60
C ASP A 33 8.63 -13.41 11.55
N PHE A 34 8.57 -12.15 11.98
CA PHE A 34 9.73 -11.40 12.44
C PHE A 34 9.85 -11.48 13.97
N GLU A 35 10.97 -10.97 14.50
CA GLU A 35 11.20 -10.91 15.96
C GLU A 35 10.17 -10.02 16.69
N ASP A 36 9.66 -9.02 16.00
CA ASP A 36 8.78 -7.96 16.53
C ASP A 36 7.38 -7.92 15.90
N MET A 37 7.08 -8.81 14.92
CA MET A 37 5.80 -8.86 14.21
C MET A 37 5.47 -10.28 13.80
N SER A 38 4.31 -10.78 14.24
CA SER A 38 3.79 -12.09 13.84
C SER A 38 2.86 -12.03 12.63
N TYR A 39 2.63 -13.16 12.01
CA TYR A 39 1.62 -13.28 10.94
C TYR A 39 0.21 -12.90 11.44
N GLU A 40 -0.13 -13.27 12.67
CA GLU A 40 -1.40 -12.95 13.31
C GLU A 40 -1.58 -11.43 13.51
N ASP A 41 -0.50 -10.68 13.79
CA ASP A 41 -0.55 -9.22 13.90
C ASP A 41 -1.02 -8.58 12.57
N PHE A 42 -0.57 -9.12 11.44
CA PHE A 42 -1.03 -8.66 10.13
C PHE A 42 -2.47 -9.05 9.82
N LEU A 43 -2.93 -10.23 10.25
CA LEU A 43 -4.35 -10.62 10.10
C LEU A 43 -5.27 -9.69 10.90
N ILE A 44 -4.89 -9.39 12.16
CA ILE A 44 -5.64 -8.47 13.02
C ILE A 44 -5.64 -7.05 12.42
N SER A 45 -4.48 -6.59 11.95
CA SER A 45 -4.35 -5.29 11.28
C SER A 45 -5.24 -5.18 10.05
N SER A 46 -5.25 -6.24 9.22
CA SER A 46 -6.08 -6.29 8.01
C SER A 46 -7.57 -6.14 8.33
N ALA A 47 -8.05 -6.83 9.36
CA ALA A 47 -9.44 -6.71 9.80
C ALA A 47 -9.75 -5.32 10.40
N SER A 48 -8.78 -4.67 11.04
CA SER A 48 -8.95 -3.41 11.76
C SER A 48 -9.13 -2.18 10.86
N ILE A 49 -8.70 -2.26 9.58
CA ILE A 49 -8.78 -1.12 8.66
C ILE A 49 -10.11 -1.01 7.91
N ARG A 50 -10.91 -2.09 7.86
CA ARG A 50 -12.11 -2.19 7.03
C ARG A 50 -13.11 -1.07 7.25
N GLU A 51 -13.40 -0.71 8.50
CA GLU A 51 -14.34 0.36 8.83
C GLU A 51 -13.92 1.71 8.20
N ASN A 52 -12.64 2.03 8.25
CA ASN A 52 -12.11 3.27 7.69
C ASN A 52 -12.06 3.26 6.16
N LEU A 53 -11.89 2.09 5.55
CA LEU A 53 -12.04 1.93 4.09
C LEU A 53 -13.50 2.14 3.66
N ASP A 54 -14.48 1.66 4.45
CA ASP A 54 -15.91 1.91 4.18
C ASP A 54 -16.26 3.39 4.29
N VAL A 55 -15.78 4.08 5.34
CA VAL A 55 -15.96 5.53 5.49
C VAL A 55 -15.38 6.27 4.28
N ALA A 56 -14.16 5.97 3.90
CA ALA A 56 -13.51 6.61 2.75
C ALA A 56 -14.29 6.38 1.45
N ALA A 57 -14.70 5.13 1.18
CA ALA A 57 -15.48 4.79 -0.01
C ALA A 57 -16.88 5.42 0.00
N TYR A 58 -17.56 5.41 1.14
CA TYR A 58 -18.86 6.03 1.29
C TYR A 58 -18.82 7.55 1.05
N ASP A 59 -17.85 8.23 1.67
CA ASP A 59 -17.70 9.68 1.52
C ASP A 59 -17.18 10.04 0.11
N GLY A 60 -16.36 9.19 -0.51
CA GLY A 60 -15.99 9.29 -1.92
C GLY A 60 -17.23 9.30 -2.82
N SER A 61 -18.15 8.36 -2.62
CA SER A 61 -19.39 8.28 -3.41
C SER A 61 -20.34 9.45 -3.18
N ARG A 62 -20.31 10.02 -1.97
CA ARG A 62 -21.23 11.07 -1.55
C ARG A 62 -20.77 12.47 -1.95
N TYR A 63 -19.48 12.72 -1.89
CA TYR A 63 -18.93 14.07 -2.01
C TYR A 63 -18.26 14.37 -3.36
N TYR A 64 -17.90 13.33 -4.11
CA TYR A 64 -17.44 13.51 -5.49
C TYR A 64 -18.62 13.95 -6.41
N PRO A 65 -18.42 14.87 -7.37
CA PRO A 65 -17.20 15.64 -7.59
C PRO A 65 -17.15 17.02 -6.89
N ASN A 66 -18.20 17.41 -6.13
CA ASN A 66 -18.45 18.80 -5.78
C ASN A 66 -17.96 19.22 -4.37
N MET A 67 -17.75 18.28 -3.46
CA MET A 67 -17.43 18.55 -2.04
C MET A 67 -16.23 17.70 -1.56
N LEU A 68 -15.19 17.58 -2.38
CA LEU A 68 -14.06 16.69 -2.16
C LEU A 68 -13.33 16.93 -0.84
N HIS A 69 -13.24 18.18 -0.38
CA HIS A 69 -12.67 18.56 0.91
C HIS A 69 -13.36 17.92 2.13
N ARG A 70 -14.52 17.27 1.93
CA ARG A 70 -15.24 16.54 3.00
C ARG A 70 -14.87 15.07 3.08
N ILE A 71 -14.06 14.56 2.16
CA ILE A 71 -13.60 13.17 2.19
C ILE A 71 -12.44 13.11 3.18
N PRO A 72 -12.56 12.45 4.35
CA PRO A 72 -11.61 12.54 5.45
C PRO A 72 -10.42 11.58 5.25
N ILE A 73 -9.64 11.76 4.17
CA ILE A 73 -8.57 10.84 3.78
C ILE A 73 -7.54 10.68 4.89
N GLY A 74 -7.01 11.80 5.39
CA GLY A 74 -5.97 11.77 6.41
C GLY A 74 -6.48 11.19 7.74
N GLU A 75 -7.71 11.52 8.13
CA GLU A 75 -8.30 10.97 9.36
C GLU A 75 -8.56 9.47 9.25
N CYS A 76 -9.03 8.97 8.11
CA CYS A 76 -9.18 7.53 7.87
C CYS A 76 -7.84 6.80 7.97
N ILE A 77 -6.75 7.35 7.38
CA ILE A 77 -5.40 6.79 7.51
C ILE A 77 -4.97 6.75 8.99
N LEU A 78 -5.12 7.85 9.72
CA LEU A 78 -4.78 7.93 11.14
C LEU A 78 -5.57 6.92 11.97
N ASN A 79 -6.85 6.76 11.70
CA ASN A 79 -7.70 5.80 12.41
C ASN A 79 -7.34 4.35 12.09
N CYS A 80 -6.97 4.01 10.85
CA CYS A 80 -6.42 2.70 10.52
C CYS A 80 -5.19 2.38 11.37
N VAL A 81 -4.21 3.29 11.42
CA VAL A 81 -2.99 3.12 12.22
C VAL A 81 -3.29 3.04 13.71
N ARG A 82 -4.20 3.90 14.22
CA ARG A 82 -4.60 3.89 15.63
C ARG A 82 -5.29 2.59 16.03
N ASN A 83 -6.23 2.10 15.21
CA ASN A 83 -6.94 0.85 15.48
C ASN A 83 -5.96 -0.33 15.52
N THR A 84 -5.03 -0.38 14.56
CA THR A 84 -3.96 -1.40 14.56
C THR A 84 -3.08 -1.29 15.80
N GLN A 85 -2.58 -0.09 16.12
CA GLN A 85 -1.72 0.10 17.29
C GLN A 85 -2.40 -0.32 18.60
N ASN A 86 -3.70 -0.08 18.72
CA ASN A 86 -4.45 -0.48 19.92
C ASN A 86 -4.60 -2.00 20.06
N LEU A 87 -4.55 -2.75 18.95
CA LEU A 87 -4.76 -4.19 18.93
C LEU A 87 -3.45 -4.99 18.95
N VAL A 88 -2.43 -4.55 18.22
CA VAL A 88 -1.19 -5.33 18.02
C VAL A 88 0.08 -4.62 18.47
N ASN A 89 -0.01 -3.34 18.85
CA ASN A 89 1.09 -2.51 19.40
C ASN A 89 2.36 -2.48 18.50
N THR A 90 2.21 -2.69 17.20
CA THR A 90 3.30 -2.60 16.21
C THR A 90 2.80 -1.96 14.91
N ASN A 91 3.72 -1.48 14.07
CA ASN A 91 3.37 -0.91 12.77
C ASN A 91 3.36 -2.00 11.69
N THR A 92 2.17 -2.43 11.33
CA THR A 92 1.96 -3.44 10.29
C THR A 92 1.25 -2.88 9.05
N ASN A 93 0.72 -1.66 9.07
CA ASN A 93 -0.18 -1.20 8.00
C ASN A 93 -0.15 0.29 7.65
N LEU A 94 0.85 1.08 8.09
CA LEU A 94 0.90 2.49 7.68
C LEU A 94 0.93 2.65 6.16
N GLY A 95 1.86 1.97 5.47
CA GLY A 95 1.99 2.05 4.01
C GLY A 95 0.74 1.52 3.29
N ILE A 96 0.20 0.40 3.77
CA ILE A 96 -1.07 -0.15 3.27
C ILE A 96 -2.21 0.87 3.42
N SER A 97 -2.35 1.51 4.59
CA SER A 97 -3.41 2.50 4.83
C SER A 97 -3.23 3.76 3.97
N MET A 98 -1.98 4.21 3.79
CA MET A 98 -1.68 5.35 2.90
C MET A 98 -2.09 5.08 1.44
N LEU A 99 -2.01 3.84 0.98
CA LEU A 99 -2.45 3.44 -0.37
C LEU A 99 -3.95 3.13 -0.43
N LEU A 100 -4.44 2.29 0.47
CA LEU A 100 -5.80 1.75 0.35
C LEU A 100 -6.88 2.77 0.68
N VAL A 101 -6.66 3.70 1.61
CA VAL A 101 -7.68 4.69 1.98
C VAL A 101 -7.98 5.65 0.82
N PRO A 102 -6.99 6.30 0.17
CA PRO A 102 -7.27 7.12 -1.01
C PRO A 102 -7.86 6.32 -2.18
N LEU A 103 -7.40 5.08 -2.39
CA LEU A 103 -7.98 4.19 -3.39
C LEU A 103 -9.44 3.84 -3.09
N ALA A 104 -9.79 3.56 -1.83
CA ALA A 104 -11.17 3.29 -1.42
C ALA A 104 -12.08 4.49 -1.67
N ALA A 105 -11.63 5.70 -1.31
CA ALA A 105 -12.36 6.93 -1.61
C ALA A 105 -12.56 7.12 -3.12
N THR A 106 -11.53 6.84 -3.90
CA THR A 106 -11.59 6.93 -5.37
C THR A 106 -12.53 5.89 -5.97
N PHE A 107 -12.50 4.66 -5.50
CA PHE A 107 -13.46 3.63 -5.92
C PHE A 107 -14.89 3.99 -5.51
N GLY A 108 -15.06 4.59 -4.33
CA GLY A 108 -16.33 5.14 -3.91
C GLY A 108 -16.86 6.19 -4.89
N ALA A 109 -16.00 7.13 -5.32
CA ALA A 109 -16.36 8.14 -6.33
C ALA A 109 -16.70 7.54 -7.69
N LEU A 110 -16.16 6.38 -8.02
CA LEU A 110 -16.32 5.69 -9.32
C LEU A 110 -17.29 4.50 -9.28
N LEU A 111 -18.12 4.35 -8.26
CA LEU A 111 -19.04 3.19 -8.11
C LEU A 111 -19.96 2.97 -9.32
N GLU A 112 -20.32 4.01 -10.02
CA GLU A 112 -21.15 3.94 -11.23
C GLU A 112 -20.32 3.70 -12.50
N GLU A 113 -19.02 3.95 -12.46
CA GLU A 113 -18.10 3.71 -13.56
C GLU A 113 -17.57 2.28 -13.52
N LYS A 114 -17.50 1.64 -14.70
CA LYS A 114 -16.97 0.26 -14.82
C LYS A 114 -15.57 0.23 -15.42
N SER A 115 -14.84 1.34 -15.37
CA SER A 115 -13.53 1.45 -15.99
C SER A 115 -12.48 1.92 -15.01
N ILE A 116 -11.39 1.16 -14.93
CA ILE A 116 -10.19 1.51 -14.15
C ILE A 116 -9.45 2.73 -14.73
N ASN A 117 -9.76 3.13 -15.97
CA ASN A 117 -9.05 4.20 -16.66
C ASN A 117 -9.20 5.56 -15.98
N SER A 118 -10.32 5.79 -15.29
CA SER A 118 -10.60 7.03 -14.56
C SER A 118 -9.88 7.08 -13.19
N LEU A 119 -9.35 5.94 -12.70
CA LEU A 119 -8.79 5.81 -11.37
C LEU A 119 -7.66 6.82 -11.07
N PRO A 120 -6.60 6.97 -11.92
CA PRO A 120 -5.51 7.90 -11.63
C PRO A 120 -5.96 9.37 -11.58
N GLY A 121 -6.80 9.77 -12.53
CA GLY A 121 -7.30 11.15 -12.61
C GLY A 121 -8.22 11.51 -11.46
N THR A 122 -9.11 10.59 -11.06
CA THR A 122 -10.02 10.81 -9.93
C THR A 122 -9.26 10.82 -8.60
N LEU A 123 -8.27 9.94 -8.43
CA LEU A 123 -7.39 9.94 -7.26
C LEU A 123 -6.64 11.27 -7.11
N ASP A 124 -6.03 11.75 -8.18
CA ASP A 124 -5.30 13.03 -8.20
C ASP A 124 -6.20 14.20 -7.79
N ILE A 125 -7.41 14.25 -8.33
CA ILE A 125 -8.40 15.28 -7.98
C ILE A 125 -8.78 15.17 -6.50
N ILE A 126 -9.05 13.99 -5.96
CA ILE A 126 -9.41 13.80 -4.55
C ILE A 126 -8.27 14.25 -3.64
N ILE A 127 -7.03 13.78 -3.86
CA ILE A 127 -5.89 14.11 -2.99
C ILE A 127 -5.55 15.60 -3.04
N LYS A 128 -5.64 16.25 -4.20
CA LYS A 128 -5.39 17.69 -4.36
C LYS A 128 -6.43 18.58 -3.67
N ASN A 129 -7.61 18.06 -3.41
CA ASN A 129 -8.69 18.81 -2.76
C ASN A 129 -8.88 18.45 -1.27
N THR A 130 -7.89 17.80 -0.65
CA THR A 130 -7.86 17.58 0.80
C THR A 130 -7.52 18.88 1.54
N GLU A 131 -7.85 18.92 2.84
CA GLU A 131 -7.59 20.07 3.70
C GLU A 131 -6.27 19.91 4.48
N PRO A 132 -5.71 20.96 5.09
CA PRO A 132 -4.51 20.88 5.94
C PRO A 132 -4.66 19.87 7.10
N GLU A 133 -5.87 19.66 7.58
CA GLU A 133 -6.18 18.68 8.61
C GLU A 133 -5.88 17.24 8.17
N ASP A 134 -6.02 16.92 6.89
CA ASP A 134 -5.64 15.61 6.33
C ASP A 134 -4.12 15.41 6.36
N ALA A 135 -3.35 16.45 6.00
CA ALA A 135 -1.89 16.42 6.12
C ALA A 135 -1.43 16.26 7.57
N ILE A 136 -2.06 16.98 8.51
CA ILE A 136 -1.80 16.87 9.94
C ILE A 136 -2.12 15.46 10.45
N ALA A 137 -3.22 14.88 10.00
CA ALA A 137 -3.61 13.51 10.37
C ALA A 137 -2.58 12.50 9.87
N LEU A 138 -2.06 12.64 8.65
CA LEU A 138 -0.98 11.80 8.13
C LEU A 138 0.29 11.92 8.96
N VAL A 139 0.72 13.14 9.30
CA VAL A 139 1.89 13.36 10.19
C VAL A 139 1.71 12.66 11.54
N LYS A 140 0.50 12.73 12.12
CA LYS A 140 0.18 12.01 13.37
C LYS A 140 0.20 10.49 13.17
N ALA A 141 -0.29 9.98 12.05
CA ALA A 141 -0.26 8.55 11.73
C ALA A 141 1.18 8.04 11.61
N ILE A 142 2.06 8.77 10.92
CA ILE A 142 3.49 8.45 10.80
C ILE A 142 4.16 8.44 12.19
N SER A 143 3.91 9.45 13.01
CA SER A 143 4.46 9.52 14.37
C SER A 143 3.97 8.37 15.25
N LEU A 144 2.70 8.02 15.16
CA LEU A 144 2.10 6.92 15.93
C LEU A 144 2.65 5.56 15.52
N SER A 145 2.87 5.35 14.24
CA SER A 145 3.36 4.09 13.69
C SER A 145 4.82 3.80 14.05
N LYS A 146 5.60 4.79 14.47
CA LYS A 146 7.05 4.71 14.68
C LYS A 146 7.74 4.08 13.47
N ALA A 147 7.32 4.48 12.26
CA ALA A 147 7.78 3.91 11.00
C ALA A 147 9.31 3.99 10.93
N GLY A 148 9.96 2.82 10.82
CA GLY A 148 11.42 2.71 10.80
C GLY A 148 12.04 3.47 9.62
N GLY A 149 13.13 4.19 9.88
CA GLY A 149 13.92 4.86 8.83
C GLY A 149 13.47 6.28 8.46
N ILE A 150 12.49 6.86 9.16
CA ILE A 150 12.08 8.26 8.96
C ILE A 150 13.05 9.24 9.64
N ASP A 151 13.78 8.81 10.65
CA ASP A 151 14.64 9.67 11.50
C ASP A 151 15.82 10.33 10.79
N ASN A 152 16.15 9.93 9.57
CA ASN A 152 17.40 10.32 8.92
C ASN A 152 17.26 11.29 7.73
N LYS A 153 16.04 11.69 7.34
CA LYS A 153 15.85 12.63 6.23
C LYS A 153 15.06 13.85 6.72
N THR A 154 15.73 14.98 6.80
CA THR A 154 15.09 16.29 7.07
C THR A 154 14.19 16.64 5.90
N SER A 155 12.88 16.59 6.14
CA SER A 155 11.88 17.21 5.27
C SER A 155 11.52 18.59 5.82
N GLU A 156 11.01 19.48 4.99
CA GLU A 156 10.51 20.79 5.42
C GLU A 156 9.45 20.67 6.51
N TYR A 157 8.68 19.55 6.50
CA TYR A 157 7.73 19.17 7.54
C TYR A 157 8.19 17.88 8.23
N ASP A 158 9.16 18.00 9.14
CA ASP A 158 9.67 16.90 9.92
C ASP A 158 8.61 16.43 10.94
N VAL A 159 8.21 15.16 10.85
CA VAL A 159 7.23 14.53 11.76
C VAL A 159 7.66 14.57 13.23
N ASN A 160 8.95 14.72 13.49
CA ASN A 160 9.51 14.82 14.84
C ASN A 160 9.56 16.26 15.39
N ASN A 161 9.27 17.26 14.53
CA ASN A 161 9.29 18.69 14.94
C ASN A 161 7.92 19.08 15.53
N THR A 162 7.93 19.58 16.75
CA THR A 162 6.71 20.03 17.46
C THR A 162 5.99 21.18 16.78
N ASN A 163 6.66 21.96 15.94
CA ASN A 163 6.08 23.10 15.21
C ASN A 163 5.44 22.69 13.87
N THR A 164 5.63 21.45 13.40
CA THR A 164 5.17 20.99 12.09
C THR A 164 3.67 21.20 11.86
N ILE A 165 2.84 20.93 12.88
CA ILE A 165 1.38 21.11 12.78
C ILE A 165 1.02 22.58 12.53
N ASP A 166 1.66 23.50 13.26
CA ASP A 166 1.40 24.94 13.11
C ASP A 166 1.89 25.47 11.77
N GLU A 167 2.97 24.92 11.24
CA GLU A 167 3.51 25.25 9.92
C GLU A 167 2.58 24.76 8.81
N ILE A 168 2.07 23.52 8.88
CA ILE A 168 1.09 22.98 7.94
C ILE A 168 -0.15 23.88 7.87
N ARG A 169 -0.72 24.26 9.04
CA ARG A 169 -1.90 25.14 9.07
C ARG A 169 -1.61 26.52 8.53
N ARG A 170 -0.50 27.15 8.94
CA ARG A 170 -0.12 28.51 8.50
C ARG A 170 0.11 28.57 7.00
N ASN A 171 0.73 27.53 6.44
CA ASN A 171 1.08 27.48 5.02
C ASN A 171 -0.03 26.83 4.17
N GLN A 172 -1.15 26.41 4.78
CA GLN A 172 -2.28 25.75 4.11
C GLN A 172 -1.86 24.51 3.30
N VAL A 173 -0.89 23.72 3.83
CA VAL A 173 -0.37 22.52 3.18
C VAL A 173 -1.41 21.41 3.26
N ASN A 174 -1.89 20.93 2.13
CA ASN A 174 -2.79 19.79 2.04
C ASN A 174 -2.04 18.46 1.94
N LEU A 175 -2.79 17.35 1.83
CA LEU A 175 -2.19 16.02 1.75
C LEU A 175 -1.34 15.83 0.49
N HIS A 176 -1.79 16.35 -0.67
CA HIS A 176 -1.01 16.28 -1.91
C HIS A 176 0.34 16.97 -1.77
N ASP A 177 0.36 18.18 -1.22
CA ASP A 177 1.60 18.95 -1.06
C ASP A 177 2.60 18.20 -0.18
N LEU A 178 2.12 17.62 0.95
CA LEU A 178 2.97 16.84 1.86
C LEU A 178 3.53 15.58 1.19
N LEU A 179 2.72 14.87 0.41
CA LEU A 179 3.14 13.69 -0.33
C LEU A 179 4.10 14.05 -1.47
N ASP A 180 3.87 15.12 -2.21
CA ASP A 180 4.74 15.56 -3.31
C ASP A 180 6.14 15.90 -2.81
N MET A 181 6.25 16.58 -1.66
CA MET A 181 7.55 16.87 -1.01
C MET A 181 8.33 15.59 -0.67
N SER A 182 7.65 14.54 -0.23
CA SER A 182 8.27 13.25 0.13
C SER A 182 8.45 12.31 -1.06
N SER A 183 7.82 12.57 -2.21
CA SER A 183 7.84 11.71 -3.40
C SER A 183 9.24 11.40 -3.95
N LYS A 184 10.22 12.27 -3.68
CA LYS A 184 11.61 12.13 -4.12
C LYS A 184 12.35 10.97 -3.46
N TYR A 185 11.91 10.55 -2.27
CA TYR A 185 12.56 9.51 -1.47
C TYR A 185 11.62 8.45 -0.91
N ASP A 186 10.31 8.62 -1.09
CA ASP A 186 9.29 7.65 -0.70
C ASP A 186 8.42 7.23 -1.89
N LYS A 187 8.45 5.94 -2.22
CA LYS A 187 7.73 5.43 -3.40
C LYS A 187 6.21 5.40 -3.20
N ILE A 188 5.70 5.31 -1.97
CA ILE A 188 4.25 5.39 -1.72
C ILE A 188 3.75 6.81 -2.01
N SER A 189 4.48 7.82 -1.53
CA SER A 189 4.18 9.21 -1.84
C SER A 189 4.26 9.50 -3.34
N TYR A 190 5.31 8.99 -4.01
CA TYR A 190 5.45 9.09 -5.46
C TYR A 190 4.28 8.44 -6.20
N GLU A 191 3.85 7.27 -5.78
CA GLU A 191 2.72 6.53 -6.36
C GLU A 191 1.43 7.36 -6.34
N LEU A 192 1.10 7.93 -5.17
CA LEU A 192 -0.13 8.69 -4.96
C LEU A 192 -0.15 10.03 -5.70
N THR A 193 1.01 10.65 -5.94
CA THR A 193 1.11 11.95 -6.61
C THR A 193 1.43 11.86 -8.10
N ASN A 194 1.72 10.66 -8.64
CA ASN A 194 2.11 10.46 -10.03
C ASN A 194 1.22 9.47 -10.81
N GLY A 195 -0.03 9.26 -10.38
CA GLY A 195 -1.00 8.49 -11.14
C GLY A 195 -0.82 6.98 -11.07
N LEU A 196 -0.33 6.46 -9.94
CA LEU A 196 -0.24 5.04 -9.63
C LEU A 196 0.69 4.22 -10.57
N PRO A 197 1.92 4.68 -10.87
CA PRO A 197 2.77 4.04 -11.87
C PRO A 197 3.20 2.62 -11.50
N VAL A 198 3.42 2.28 -10.23
CA VAL A 198 3.82 0.94 -9.82
C VAL A 198 2.63 -0.02 -9.91
N ILE A 199 1.49 0.38 -9.37
CA ILE A 199 0.26 -0.43 -9.39
C ILE A 199 -0.17 -0.68 -10.83
N LEU A 200 -0.25 0.35 -11.67
CA LEU A 200 -0.82 0.26 -13.02
C LEU A 200 0.14 -0.31 -14.07
N ASN A 201 1.46 -0.21 -13.88
CA ASN A 201 2.41 -0.77 -14.86
C ASN A 201 2.90 -2.17 -14.48
N TYR A 202 2.88 -2.54 -13.20
CA TYR A 202 3.44 -3.84 -12.76
C TYR A 202 2.42 -4.71 -12.03
N GLY A 203 1.76 -4.19 -10.98
CA GLY A 203 0.92 -5.02 -10.12
C GLY A 203 -0.41 -5.42 -10.74
N TYR A 204 -1.22 -4.45 -11.14
CA TYR A 204 -2.53 -4.68 -11.76
C TYR A 204 -2.46 -5.47 -13.08
N PRO A 205 -1.54 -5.19 -14.02
CA PRO A 205 -1.41 -6.02 -15.22
C PRO A 205 -1.04 -7.48 -14.91
N THR A 206 -0.21 -7.71 -13.89
CA THR A 206 0.12 -9.07 -13.43
C THR A 206 -1.11 -9.77 -12.86
N TYR A 207 -1.92 -9.08 -12.05
CA TYR A 207 -3.20 -9.60 -11.58
C TYR A 207 -4.10 -10.00 -12.74
N CYS A 208 -4.36 -9.11 -13.70
CA CYS A 208 -5.21 -9.36 -14.86
C CYS A 208 -4.74 -10.55 -15.69
N LYS A 209 -3.43 -10.69 -15.84
CA LYS A 209 -2.84 -11.76 -16.67
C LYS A 209 -3.03 -13.14 -16.07
N TYR A 210 -2.97 -13.27 -14.74
CA TYR A 210 -2.83 -14.58 -14.11
C TYR A 210 -3.98 -14.99 -13.20
N MET A 211 -4.89 -14.07 -12.84
CA MET A 211 -5.91 -14.31 -11.81
C MET A 211 -6.91 -15.42 -12.13
N ASP A 212 -7.19 -15.66 -13.40
CA ASP A 212 -8.15 -16.67 -13.82
C ASP A 212 -7.50 -18.06 -14.09
N GLU A 213 -6.17 -18.12 -14.19
CA GLU A 213 -5.44 -19.34 -14.56
C GLU A 213 -4.69 -19.97 -13.38
N TYR A 214 -4.28 -19.16 -12.39
CA TYR A 214 -3.43 -19.62 -11.28
C TYR A 214 -4.10 -19.46 -9.91
N SER A 215 -3.51 -20.13 -8.90
CA SER A 215 -4.00 -19.98 -7.53
C SER A 215 -3.81 -18.54 -7.03
N ARG A 216 -4.66 -18.11 -6.08
CA ARG A 216 -4.51 -16.76 -5.46
C ARG A 216 -3.12 -16.57 -4.84
N ASN A 217 -2.55 -17.64 -4.27
CA ASN A 217 -1.18 -17.60 -3.74
C ASN A 217 -0.15 -17.30 -4.82
N ASP A 218 -0.21 -18.01 -5.94
CA ASP A 218 0.75 -17.82 -7.03
C ASP A 218 0.64 -16.44 -7.65
N VAL A 219 -0.59 -15.93 -7.82
CA VAL A 219 -0.84 -14.58 -8.33
C VAL A 219 -0.30 -13.52 -7.36
N THR A 220 -0.54 -13.67 -6.05
CA THR A 220 0.00 -12.75 -5.03
C THR A 220 1.53 -12.72 -5.07
N LEU A 221 2.17 -13.89 -5.15
CA LEU A 221 3.64 -13.99 -5.24
C LEU A 221 4.18 -13.41 -6.56
N GLU A 222 3.47 -13.61 -7.66
CA GLU A 222 3.89 -13.08 -8.95
C GLU A 222 3.81 -11.53 -8.99
N ILE A 223 2.73 -10.96 -8.42
CA ILE A 223 2.61 -9.50 -8.24
C ILE A 223 3.77 -8.97 -7.40
N TYR A 224 4.00 -9.59 -6.23
CA TYR A 224 5.09 -9.21 -5.34
C TYR A 224 6.45 -9.28 -6.02
N LEU A 225 6.75 -10.38 -6.69
CA LEU A 225 8.03 -10.59 -7.36
C LEU A 225 8.22 -9.61 -8.54
N ASN A 226 7.16 -9.36 -9.32
CA ASN A 226 7.22 -8.43 -10.44
C ASN A 226 7.45 -6.98 -9.98
N ILE A 227 6.77 -6.55 -8.92
CA ILE A 227 7.01 -5.22 -8.34
C ILE A 227 8.45 -5.13 -7.82
N LEU A 228 8.90 -6.09 -7.00
CA LEU A 228 10.26 -6.09 -6.43
C LEU A 228 11.35 -6.11 -7.51
N ALA A 229 11.09 -6.79 -8.63
CA ALA A 229 12.02 -6.86 -9.76
C ALA A 229 12.20 -5.53 -10.50
N ASN A 230 11.15 -4.71 -10.57
CA ASN A 230 11.14 -3.50 -11.39
C ASN A 230 11.28 -2.21 -10.55
N VAL A 231 11.01 -2.29 -9.24
CA VAL A 231 11.02 -1.13 -8.34
C VAL A 231 11.87 -1.46 -7.12
N PRO A 232 13.06 -0.86 -6.96
CA PRO A 232 13.85 -1.01 -5.75
C PRO A 232 13.05 -0.57 -4.52
N ASP A 233 13.01 -1.44 -3.50
CA ASP A 233 12.18 -1.25 -2.31
C ASP A 233 12.70 -0.10 -1.43
N THR A 234 11.84 0.88 -1.12
CA THR A 234 12.22 2.07 -0.35
C THR A 234 12.48 1.79 1.13
N LEU A 235 11.92 0.74 1.71
CA LEU A 235 12.26 0.37 3.08
C LEU A 235 13.68 -0.20 3.17
N ILE A 236 14.08 -1.00 2.18
CA ILE A 236 15.46 -1.50 2.05
C ILE A 236 16.42 -0.34 1.77
N ASP A 237 16.08 0.54 0.82
CA ASP A 237 16.89 1.72 0.49
C ASP A 237 17.14 2.60 1.73
N ARG A 238 16.11 2.93 2.47
CA ARG A 238 16.23 3.75 3.69
C ARG A 238 17.13 3.13 4.75
N LYS A 239 17.08 1.81 4.92
CA LYS A 239 17.83 1.09 5.97
C LYS A 239 19.25 0.71 5.55
N TYR A 240 19.46 0.38 4.28
CA TYR A 240 20.69 -0.25 3.81
C TYR A 240 21.33 0.43 2.59
N GLY A 241 20.67 1.43 2.01
CA GLY A 241 21.11 2.18 0.85
C GLY A 241 20.64 1.61 -0.49
N GLU A 242 20.63 2.50 -1.50
CA GLU A 242 20.14 2.24 -2.85
C GLU A 242 20.81 1.02 -3.52
N GLU A 243 22.13 0.87 -3.36
CA GLU A 243 22.88 -0.25 -3.93
C GLU A 243 22.35 -1.62 -3.46
N ILE A 244 21.92 -1.72 -2.20
CA ILE A 244 21.36 -2.97 -1.66
C ILE A 244 19.95 -3.19 -2.19
N ALA A 245 19.12 -2.15 -2.24
CA ALA A 245 17.78 -2.25 -2.82
C ALA A 245 17.83 -2.70 -4.28
N GLU A 246 18.73 -2.13 -5.10
CA GLU A 246 18.95 -2.57 -6.48
C GLU A 246 19.44 -4.02 -6.59
N LYS A 247 20.36 -4.47 -5.71
CA LYS A 247 20.83 -5.87 -5.69
C LYS A 247 19.70 -6.84 -5.41
N VAL A 248 18.79 -6.47 -4.51
CA VAL A 248 17.58 -7.26 -4.21
C VAL A 248 16.68 -7.33 -5.44
N SER A 249 16.40 -6.20 -6.10
CA SER A 249 15.62 -6.15 -7.33
C SER A 249 16.23 -7.00 -8.46
N LYS A 250 17.54 -6.92 -8.68
CA LYS A 250 18.25 -7.74 -9.68
C LYS A 250 18.08 -9.25 -9.42
N LYS A 251 18.10 -9.69 -8.16
CA LYS A 251 17.82 -11.10 -7.82
C LYS A 251 16.38 -11.49 -8.13
N ALA A 252 15.41 -10.63 -7.84
CA ALA A 252 14.01 -10.85 -8.20
C ALA A 252 13.83 -10.95 -9.73
N GLN A 253 14.51 -10.09 -10.52
CA GLN A 253 14.51 -10.14 -11.99
C GLN A 253 15.01 -11.49 -12.53
N ILE A 254 16.09 -12.02 -11.95
CA ILE A 254 16.65 -13.32 -12.35
C ILE A 254 15.61 -14.42 -12.12
N ILE A 255 14.97 -14.45 -10.95
CA ILE A 255 13.95 -15.45 -10.64
C ILE A 255 12.77 -15.36 -11.62
N LEU A 256 12.26 -14.14 -11.89
CA LEU A 256 11.19 -13.91 -12.87
C LEU A 256 11.53 -14.42 -14.26
N LYS A 257 12.77 -14.17 -14.70
CA LYS A 257 13.22 -14.53 -16.05
C LYS A 257 13.47 -16.02 -16.22
N ASP A 258 14.04 -16.66 -15.20
CA ASP A 258 14.59 -18.00 -15.30
C ASP A 258 13.60 -19.11 -14.88
N THR A 259 12.45 -18.74 -14.32
CA THR A 259 11.43 -19.71 -13.86
C THR A 259 10.01 -19.24 -14.21
N GLU A 260 9.04 -20.18 -14.23
CA GLU A 260 7.64 -19.89 -14.57
C GLU A 260 6.74 -19.92 -13.33
N ILE A 261 5.69 -19.09 -13.33
CA ILE A 261 4.66 -19.05 -12.27
C ILE A 261 4.01 -20.43 -12.08
N GLY A 262 3.73 -20.82 -10.82
CA GLY A 262 3.07 -22.07 -10.47
C GLY A 262 3.95 -23.31 -10.56
N THR A 263 5.24 -23.18 -10.93
CA THR A 263 6.18 -24.32 -10.99
C THR A 263 6.87 -24.57 -9.65
N THR A 264 7.28 -25.81 -9.42
CA THR A 264 8.08 -26.18 -8.24
C THR A 264 9.41 -25.43 -8.24
N GLU A 265 10.01 -25.23 -9.41
CA GLU A 265 11.27 -24.49 -9.55
C GLU A 265 11.14 -23.04 -9.08
N ARG A 266 10.05 -22.32 -9.50
CA ARG A 266 9.73 -20.98 -9.00
C ARG A 266 9.60 -20.97 -7.48
N LEU A 267 8.84 -21.93 -6.93
CA LEU A 267 8.62 -22.05 -5.51
C LEU A 267 9.91 -22.24 -4.72
N ASP A 268 10.81 -23.09 -5.19
CA ASP A 268 12.09 -23.35 -4.53
C ASP A 268 13.03 -22.14 -4.61
N LYS A 269 13.08 -21.45 -5.76
CA LYS A 269 13.85 -20.19 -5.90
C LYS A 269 13.32 -19.09 -4.99
N LEU A 270 12.01 -18.99 -4.80
CA LEU A 270 11.43 -18.02 -3.87
C LEU A 270 11.76 -18.36 -2.40
N LYS A 271 11.78 -19.63 -2.01
CA LYS A 271 12.21 -20.06 -0.67
C LYS A 271 13.69 -19.74 -0.42
N ASP A 272 14.56 -20.03 -1.38
CA ASP A 272 15.98 -19.70 -1.27
C ASP A 272 16.19 -18.18 -1.17
N PHE A 273 15.42 -17.41 -1.92
CA PHE A 273 15.46 -15.95 -1.89
C PHE A 273 14.93 -15.40 -0.55
N ASP A 274 13.86 -15.98 -0.01
CA ASP A 274 13.37 -15.66 1.32
C ASP A 274 14.41 -15.88 2.40
N ILE A 275 15.06 -17.06 2.42
CA ILE A 275 16.15 -17.37 3.35
C ILE A 275 17.30 -16.35 3.23
N PHE A 276 17.68 -15.99 2.00
CA PHE A 276 18.72 -15.00 1.76
C PHE A 276 18.36 -13.62 2.34
N LEU A 277 17.14 -13.12 2.06
CA LEU A 277 16.71 -11.80 2.53
C LEU A 277 16.58 -11.76 4.05
N ARG A 278 16.02 -12.80 4.66
CA ARG A 278 15.90 -12.91 6.12
C ARG A 278 17.23 -12.92 6.83
N ASN A 279 18.19 -13.70 6.35
CA ASN A 279 19.55 -13.75 6.92
C ASN A 279 20.27 -12.39 6.86
N LYS A 280 19.89 -11.53 5.93
CA LYS A 280 20.39 -10.15 5.78
C LYS A 280 19.50 -9.12 6.46
N LYS A 281 18.35 -9.51 7.01
CA LYS A 281 17.30 -8.62 7.55
C LYS A 281 16.77 -7.62 6.51
N TYR A 282 16.83 -7.96 5.22
CA TYR A 282 16.29 -7.16 4.14
C TYR A 282 14.78 -7.43 4.01
N ASN A 283 13.98 -6.46 4.39
CA ASN A 283 12.51 -6.54 4.35
C ASN A 283 11.97 -5.66 3.22
N PRO A 284 11.44 -6.24 2.13
CA PRO A 284 10.78 -5.49 1.07
C PRO A 284 9.36 -5.06 1.48
N GLY A 285 9.23 -4.22 2.52
CA GLY A 285 7.95 -3.82 3.09
C GLY A 285 7.13 -2.95 2.14
N THR A 286 7.76 -2.00 1.45
CA THR A 286 7.07 -1.15 0.46
C THR A 286 6.53 -1.98 -0.72
N THR A 287 7.24 -3.03 -1.11
CA THR A 287 6.78 -3.99 -2.13
C THR A 287 5.53 -4.74 -1.66
N ALA A 288 5.46 -5.11 -0.38
CA ALA A 288 4.28 -5.72 0.24
C ALA A 288 3.07 -4.76 0.19
N ASP A 289 3.27 -3.48 0.55
CA ASP A 289 2.23 -2.45 0.50
C ASP A 289 1.67 -2.29 -0.93
N PHE A 290 2.53 -2.21 -1.94
CA PHE A 290 2.13 -2.17 -3.35
C PHE A 290 1.44 -3.45 -3.81
N THR A 291 1.82 -4.61 -3.30
CA THR A 291 1.16 -5.88 -3.61
C THR A 291 -0.28 -5.89 -3.11
N ALA A 292 -0.50 -5.45 -1.86
CA ALA A 292 -1.85 -5.31 -1.29
C ALA A 292 -2.71 -4.32 -2.11
N ALA A 293 -2.15 -3.16 -2.47
CA ALA A 293 -2.85 -2.17 -3.28
C ALA A 293 -3.17 -2.67 -4.70
N SER A 294 -2.26 -3.41 -5.32
CA SER A 294 -2.48 -4.01 -6.65
C SER A 294 -3.56 -5.09 -6.63
N LEU A 295 -3.57 -5.93 -5.59
CA LEU A 295 -4.64 -6.91 -5.36
C LEU A 295 -5.98 -6.20 -5.15
N PHE A 296 -6.00 -5.10 -4.38
CA PHE A 296 -7.21 -4.32 -4.15
C PHE A 296 -7.78 -3.76 -5.46
N VAL A 297 -6.95 -3.11 -6.27
CA VAL A 297 -7.35 -2.58 -7.59
C VAL A 297 -7.89 -3.71 -8.49
N GLY A 298 -7.19 -4.83 -8.57
CA GLY A 298 -7.61 -5.97 -9.38
C GLY A 298 -8.92 -6.61 -8.92
N LEU A 299 -9.11 -6.73 -7.60
CA LEU A 299 -10.36 -7.26 -7.03
C LEU A 299 -11.54 -6.32 -7.30
N VAL A 300 -11.38 -5.01 -7.09
CA VAL A 300 -12.45 -4.04 -7.35
C VAL A 300 -12.83 -4.05 -8.84
N ASP A 301 -11.86 -4.02 -9.74
CA ASP A 301 -12.12 -4.08 -11.18
C ASP A 301 -12.89 -5.35 -11.56
N LYS A 302 -12.41 -6.52 -11.12
CA LYS A 302 -13.07 -7.81 -11.40
C LYS A 302 -14.52 -7.84 -10.94
N TYR A 303 -14.78 -7.43 -9.69
CA TYR A 303 -16.13 -7.49 -9.11
C TYR A 303 -17.03 -6.32 -9.53
N SER A 304 -16.49 -5.20 -10.00
CA SER A 304 -17.28 -4.13 -10.62
C SER A 304 -17.98 -4.59 -11.89
N GLN A 305 -17.36 -5.53 -12.62
CA GLN A 305 -17.88 -6.09 -13.86
C GLN A 305 -18.89 -7.22 -13.62
N SER A 306 -18.66 -8.08 -12.63
CA SER A 306 -19.44 -9.31 -12.39
C SER A 306 -20.45 -9.21 -11.23
N GLY A 307 -20.30 -8.23 -10.35
CA GLY A 307 -20.98 -8.19 -9.04
C GLY A 307 -20.33 -9.12 -8.02
N LEU A 308 -20.58 -8.87 -6.74
CA LEU A 308 -20.22 -9.76 -5.62
C LEU A 308 -21.31 -10.79 -5.41
#